data_d33a5bb0648874fcfc0c4ae81a8a492f
#
_entry.id   d33a5bb0648874fcfc0c4ae81a8a492f
#
_cell.length_a   1.000
_cell.length_b   1.000
_cell.length_c   1.000
_cell.angle_alpha   90.00
_cell.angle_beta   90.00
_cell.angle_gamma   90.00
#
_symmetry.space_group_name_H-M   'P 1'
#
loop_
_entity.id
_entity.type
_entity.pdbx_description
1 polymer ?
#
loop_
_entity_poly.entity_id
_entity_poly.type
_entity_poly.pdbx_seq_one_letter_code
_entity_poly.pdbx_strand_id
1 'polypeptide(L)'
;IFGEKAGEVKDASKRAEPGINGVVIGTKLFEKRSKSARAEEKKNIITLQKKSTIDKKELKDSRDVKLLDLLKDEISYGIRDVSSSRTLIKKGTKLTTKRLSSFNLERFDQSISWVENKNVWKKIKAVWRSFWKEWRIIEETLEKEVFKLRIGDELQPGILKLAKVDIANKRKIQVGDKMAASYSKCVPSSF
;
A
#
# COMPACT_ATOMS: atom_id res chain seq x y z
N ILE A 1 28.39 35.70 -12.38
CA ILE A 1 27.67 36.66 -13.21
C ILE A 1 26.63 35.91 -14.11
N PHE A 2 25.82 35.10 -13.57
CA PHE A 2 24.61 34.57 -14.23
C PHE A 2 23.41 34.80 -13.31
N GLY A 3 23.23 36.09 -12.97
CA GLY A 3 22.10 36.50 -12.15
C GLY A 3 20.84 36.62 -12.98
N GLU A 4 19.74 36.35 -12.37
CA GLU A 4 18.33 36.73 -12.61
C GLU A 4 17.72 36.55 -14.03
N LYS A 5 18.44 36.51 -15.12
CA LYS A 5 17.88 36.31 -16.46
C LYS A 5 17.59 34.83 -16.82
N ALA A 6 17.96 33.88 -15.96
CA ALA A 6 17.62 32.46 -16.13
C ALA A 6 16.18 32.12 -15.65
N GLY A 7 15.41 33.12 -15.24
CA GLY A 7 14.08 32.92 -14.65
C GLY A 7 12.90 33.08 -15.62
N GLU A 8 13.15 33.42 -16.89
CA GLU A 8 12.07 33.54 -17.88
C GLU A 8 11.65 32.14 -18.33
N VAL A 9 10.61 31.61 -17.68
CA VAL A 9 10.02 30.32 -18.00
C VAL A 9 9.27 30.45 -19.32
N LYS A 10 9.80 29.83 -20.37
CA LYS A 10 9.14 29.79 -21.69
C LYS A 10 8.06 28.72 -21.68
N ASP A 11 6.85 29.06 -22.09
CA ASP A 11 5.77 28.11 -22.33
C ASP A 11 6.06 27.32 -23.62
N ALA A 12 6.37 26.03 -23.46
CA ALA A 12 6.61 25.08 -24.57
C ALA A 12 5.45 24.07 -24.69
N SER A 13 4.26 24.41 -24.22
CA SER A 13 3.09 23.54 -24.21
C SER A 13 2.67 23.17 -25.64
N LYS A 14 2.30 21.93 -25.83
CA LYS A 14 1.67 21.47 -27.06
C LYS A 14 0.23 21.98 -27.09
N ARG A 15 -0.15 22.66 -28.16
CA ARG A 15 -1.51 23.13 -28.38
C ARG A 15 -2.36 22.07 -29.05
N ALA A 16 -3.63 22.02 -28.70
CA ALA A 16 -4.59 21.14 -29.38
C ALA A 16 -4.73 21.56 -30.85
N GLU A 17 -4.84 20.57 -31.71
CA GLU A 17 -5.07 20.83 -33.16
C GLU A 17 -6.51 21.36 -33.38
N PRO A 18 -6.74 22.19 -34.38
CA PRO A 18 -8.09 22.63 -34.75
C PRO A 18 -9.00 21.43 -35.03
N GLY A 19 -10.21 21.45 -34.48
CA GLY A 19 -11.20 20.37 -34.65
C GLY A 19 -11.14 19.23 -33.61
N ILE A 20 -10.22 19.27 -32.66
CA ILE A 20 -10.25 18.34 -31.53
C ILE A 20 -11.40 18.75 -30.60
N ASN A 21 -12.41 17.88 -30.51
CA ASN A 21 -13.50 18.01 -29.56
C ASN A 21 -13.51 16.78 -28.66
N GLY A 22 -13.19 16.96 -27.38
CA GLY A 22 -13.04 15.86 -26.43
C GLY A 22 -13.30 16.27 -24.99
N VAL A 23 -13.52 15.28 -24.14
CA VAL A 23 -13.71 15.46 -22.71
C VAL A 23 -12.41 15.10 -21.98
N VAL A 24 -11.96 15.98 -21.09
CA VAL A 24 -10.80 15.70 -20.24
C VAL A 24 -11.20 14.63 -19.21
N ILE A 25 -10.50 13.50 -19.23
CA ILE A 25 -10.75 12.35 -18.35
C ILE A 25 -9.72 12.23 -17.24
N GLY A 26 -8.56 12.87 -17.39
CA GLY A 26 -7.53 12.84 -16.36
C GLY A 26 -6.50 13.95 -16.56
N THR A 27 -5.93 14.41 -15.47
CA THR A 27 -4.83 15.37 -15.46
C THR A 27 -3.74 14.89 -14.53
N LYS A 28 -2.48 15.02 -14.94
CA LYS A 28 -1.31 14.71 -14.11
C LYS A 28 -0.34 15.88 -14.20
N LEU A 29 0.09 16.40 -13.06
CA LEU A 29 1.07 17.47 -12.97
C LEU A 29 2.39 16.88 -12.45
N PHE A 30 3.47 17.14 -13.17
CA PHE A 30 4.83 16.76 -12.82
C PHE A 30 5.64 18.04 -12.59
N GLU A 31 6.33 18.10 -11.46
CA GLU A 31 7.12 19.29 -11.09
C GLU A 31 8.54 18.90 -10.69
N LYS A 32 9.51 19.72 -11.13
CA LYS A 32 10.89 19.56 -10.70
C LYS A 32 11.02 19.92 -9.23
N ARG A 33 11.75 19.10 -8.47
CA ARG A 33 11.95 19.24 -7.03
C ARG A 33 12.55 20.60 -6.67
N SER A 34 11.80 21.39 -5.92
CA SER A 34 12.27 22.65 -5.30
C SER A 34 12.70 22.44 -3.84
N LYS A 35 13.46 23.40 -3.29
CA LYS A 35 13.84 23.33 -1.86
C LYS A 35 12.64 23.40 -0.92
N SER A 36 11.59 24.17 -1.27
CA SER A 36 10.33 24.24 -0.53
C SER A 36 9.54 22.94 -0.56
N ALA A 37 9.54 22.24 -1.69
CA ALA A 37 8.90 20.93 -1.83
C ALA A 37 9.46 19.86 -0.88
N ARG A 38 10.73 19.95 -0.47
CA ARG A 38 11.33 19.03 0.50
C ARG A 38 10.71 19.11 1.91
N ALA A 39 10.26 20.29 2.31
CA ALA A 39 9.60 20.46 3.62
C ALA A 39 8.20 19.86 3.60
N GLU A 40 7.48 20.04 2.51
CA GLU A 40 6.16 19.44 2.27
C GLU A 40 6.26 17.91 2.13
N GLU A 41 7.25 17.42 1.41
CA GLU A 41 7.55 15.98 1.31
C GLU A 41 7.72 15.32 2.68
N LYS A 42 8.54 15.93 3.56
CA LYS A 42 8.74 15.42 4.93
C LYS A 42 7.41 15.34 5.70
N LYS A 43 6.58 16.38 5.60
CA LYS A 43 5.24 16.39 6.23
C LYS A 43 4.36 15.27 5.69
N ASN A 44 4.34 15.10 4.36
CA ASN A 44 3.55 14.06 3.71
C ASN A 44 4.02 12.65 4.10
N ILE A 45 5.34 12.41 4.17
CA ILE A 45 5.89 11.13 4.64
C ILE A 45 5.46 10.85 6.08
N ILE A 46 5.54 11.83 6.98
CA ILE A 46 5.09 11.68 8.37
C ILE A 46 3.59 11.35 8.43
N THR A 47 2.78 11.99 7.59
CA THR A 47 1.34 11.75 7.52
C THR A 47 1.04 10.33 7.03
N LEU A 48 1.73 9.86 5.99
CA LEU A 48 1.62 8.50 5.50
C LEU A 48 2.05 7.45 6.54
N GLN A 49 3.15 7.71 7.24
CA GLN A 49 3.60 6.83 8.32
C GLN A 49 2.58 6.76 9.46
N LYS A 50 1.99 7.88 9.86
CA LYS A 50 0.93 7.91 10.87
C LYS A 50 -0.30 7.13 10.42
N LYS A 51 -0.73 7.31 9.16
CA LYS A 51 -1.84 6.54 8.59
C LYS A 51 -1.54 5.04 8.63
N SER A 52 -0.40 4.63 8.13
CA SER A 52 0.02 3.22 8.16
C SER A 52 0.09 2.64 9.58
N THR A 53 0.49 3.42 10.59
CA THR A 53 0.47 2.95 11.99
C THR A 53 -0.94 2.75 12.54
N ILE A 54 -1.89 3.59 12.14
CA ILE A 54 -3.31 3.44 12.49
C ILE A 54 -3.87 2.18 11.81
N ASP A 55 -3.68 2.04 10.50
CA ASP A 55 -4.15 0.88 9.73
C ASP A 55 -3.59 -0.44 10.29
N LYS A 56 -2.31 -0.45 10.66
CA LYS A 56 -1.66 -1.59 11.31
C LYS A 56 -2.26 -1.91 12.69
N LYS A 57 -2.63 -0.89 13.44
CA LYS A 57 -3.27 -1.08 14.75
C LYS A 57 -4.66 -1.66 14.58
N GLU A 58 -5.48 -1.10 13.71
CA GLU A 58 -6.82 -1.60 13.40
C GLU A 58 -6.80 -3.06 12.92
N LEU A 59 -5.81 -3.39 12.08
CA LEU A 59 -5.61 -4.76 11.61
C LEU A 59 -5.25 -5.71 12.76
N LYS A 60 -4.41 -5.29 13.72
CA LYS A 60 -4.09 -6.07 14.93
C LYS A 60 -5.32 -6.27 15.80
N ASP A 61 -6.06 -5.22 16.06
CA ASP A 61 -7.26 -5.27 16.88
C ASP A 61 -8.32 -6.21 16.25
N SER A 62 -8.53 -6.12 14.95
CA SER A 62 -9.43 -7.02 14.20
C SER A 62 -8.98 -8.49 14.25
N ARG A 63 -7.67 -8.74 14.13
CA ARG A 63 -7.10 -10.09 14.29
C ARG A 63 -7.36 -10.63 15.69
N ASP A 64 -7.09 -9.82 16.71
CA ASP A 64 -7.18 -10.24 18.11
C ASP A 64 -8.63 -10.56 18.49
N VAL A 65 -9.59 -9.77 18.02
CA VAL A 65 -11.03 -10.07 18.20
C VAL A 65 -11.37 -11.42 17.55
N LYS A 66 -10.97 -11.68 16.31
CA LYS A 66 -11.22 -12.95 15.62
C LYS A 66 -10.57 -14.14 16.31
N LEU A 67 -9.33 -13.96 16.82
CA LEU A 67 -8.63 -15.01 17.57
C LEU A 67 -9.27 -15.30 18.91
N LEU A 68 -9.69 -14.27 19.65
CA LEU A 68 -10.37 -14.44 20.93
C LEU A 68 -11.70 -15.17 20.77
N ASP A 69 -12.44 -14.88 19.72
CA ASP A 69 -13.71 -15.55 19.39
C ASP A 69 -13.51 -17.05 19.07
N LEU A 70 -12.47 -17.36 18.30
CA LEU A 70 -12.11 -18.75 17.97
C LEU A 70 -11.54 -19.54 19.15
N LEU A 71 -10.88 -18.89 20.09
CA LEU A 71 -10.25 -19.51 21.25
C LEU A 71 -11.18 -19.64 22.45
N LYS A 72 -12.30 -18.91 22.43
CA LYS A 72 -13.28 -18.92 23.51
C LYS A 72 -13.81 -20.32 23.74
N ASP A 73 -13.83 -20.75 24.99
CA ASP A 73 -14.31 -22.04 25.48
C ASP A 73 -13.56 -23.28 24.96
N GLU A 74 -12.51 -23.13 24.18
CA GLU A 74 -11.65 -24.24 23.71
C GLU A 74 -10.67 -24.70 24.80
N ILE A 75 -10.19 -25.94 24.67
CA ILE A 75 -9.21 -26.54 25.57
C ILE A 75 -7.80 -26.33 25.02
N SER A 76 -6.92 -25.76 25.85
CA SER A 76 -5.53 -25.51 25.48
C SER A 76 -4.74 -26.82 25.30
N TYR A 77 -3.98 -26.91 24.24
CA TYR A 77 -2.97 -27.96 24.04
C TYR A 77 -1.63 -27.63 24.71
N GLY A 78 -1.51 -26.42 25.28
CA GLY A 78 -0.29 -25.88 25.88
C GLY A 78 0.28 -24.75 25.01
N ILE A 79 0.14 -23.50 25.49
CA ILE A 79 0.62 -22.31 24.75
C ILE A 79 1.96 -21.89 25.35
N ARG A 80 2.96 -21.73 24.49
CA ARG A 80 4.31 -21.28 24.84
C ARG A 80 4.58 -19.89 24.32
N ASP A 81 5.50 -19.21 24.99
CA ASP A 81 6.03 -17.92 24.58
C ASP A 81 7.13 -18.11 23.53
N VAL A 82 7.05 -17.40 22.41
CA VAL A 82 8.07 -17.42 21.33
C VAL A 82 9.44 -17.01 21.86
N SER A 83 9.52 -16.00 22.73
CA SER A 83 10.79 -15.42 23.17
C SER A 83 11.48 -16.23 24.26
N SER A 84 10.72 -16.75 25.23
CA SER A 84 11.28 -17.43 26.42
C SER A 84 11.06 -18.94 26.44
N SER A 85 10.34 -19.50 25.45
CA SER A 85 9.90 -20.89 25.42
C SER A 85 9.15 -21.37 26.68
N ARG A 86 8.79 -20.42 27.56
CA ARG A 86 8.03 -20.72 28.80
C ARG A 86 6.58 -21.04 28.46
N THR A 87 6.01 -21.95 29.20
CA THR A 87 4.59 -22.27 29.10
C THR A 87 3.77 -21.14 29.70
N LEU A 88 3.01 -20.43 28.88
CA LEU A 88 2.08 -19.38 29.30
C LEU A 88 0.77 -19.97 29.80
N ILE A 89 0.25 -20.96 29.10
CA ILE A 89 -0.98 -21.67 29.44
C ILE A 89 -0.73 -23.17 29.39
N LYS A 90 -1.06 -23.87 30.48
CA LYS A 90 -0.87 -25.32 30.59
C LYS A 90 -1.86 -26.07 29.72
N LYS A 91 -1.46 -27.28 29.27
CA LYS A 91 -2.34 -28.20 28.55
C LYS A 91 -3.57 -28.57 29.40
N GLY A 92 -4.71 -28.77 28.73
CA GLY A 92 -5.97 -29.11 29.40
C GLY A 92 -6.69 -27.93 30.08
N THR A 93 -6.13 -26.70 29.99
CA THR A 93 -6.77 -25.53 30.60
C THR A 93 -7.82 -24.96 29.66
N LYS A 94 -9.03 -24.71 30.17
CA LYS A 94 -10.08 -24.02 29.41
C LYS A 94 -9.71 -22.57 29.16
N LEU A 95 -9.77 -22.15 27.89
CA LEU A 95 -9.45 -20.78 27.46
C LEU A 95 -10.67 -19.89 27.65
N THR A 96 -10.54 -18.87 28.50
CA THR A 96 -11.57 -17.87 28.71
C THR A 96 -11.08 -16.53 28.21
N THR A 97 -11.99 -15.68 27.72
CA THR A 97 -11.65 -14.34 27.22
C THR A 97 -10.88 -13.51 28.25
N LYS A 98 -11.27 -13.56 29.53
CA LYS A 98 -10.56 -12.86 30.63
C LYS A 98 -9.09 -13.32 30.75
N ARG A 99 -8.83 -14.61 30.59
CA ARG A 99 -7.47 -15.16 30.68
C ARG A 99 -6.66 -14.81 29.43
N LEU A 100 -7.27 -14.85 28.26
CA LEU A 100 -6.59 -14.53 27.00
C LEU A 100 -6.29 -13.04 26.87
N SER A 101 -7.16 -12.15 27.34
CA SER A 101 -6.93 -10.69 27.31
C SER A 101 -5.76 -10.23 28.19
N SER A 102 -5.32 -11.04 29.16
CA SER A 102 -4.13 -10.74 29.97
C SER A 102 -2.80 -11.04 29.22
N PHE A 103 -2.84 -11.68 28.08
CA PHE A 103 -1.67 -12.02 27.29
C PHE A 103 -1.67 -11.30 25.94
N ASN A 104 -0.48 -10.94 25.49
CA ASN A 104 -0.32 -10.49 24.11
C ASN A 104 -0.27 -11.73 23.18
N LEU A 105 -1.26 -11.86 22.30
CA LEU A 105 -1.39 -12.99 21.38
C LEU A 105 -0.21 -13.10 20.39
N GLU A 106 0.52 -12.01 20.15
CA GLU A 106 1.71 -12.02 19.29
C GLU A 106 2.88 -12.84 19.90
N ARG A 107 2.88 -13.00 21.22
CA ARG A 107 3.89 -13.78 21.92
C ARG A 107 3.65 -15.28 21.89
N PHE A 108 2.50 -15.71 21.42
CA PHE A 108 2.16 -17.13 21.34
C PHE A 108 2.90 -17.80 20.21
N ASP A 109 3.56 -18.92 20.50
CA ASP A 109 4.27 -19.71 19.50
C ASP A 109 3.29 -20.31 18.49
N GLN A 110 3.39 -19.87 17.23
CA GLN A 110 2.54 -20.29 16.13
C GLN A 110 2.95 -21.64 15.53
N SER A 111 4.11 -22.18 15.91
CA SER A 111 4.60 -23.47 15.44
C SER A 111 3.85 -24.62 16.09
N ILE A 112 3.34 -24.39 17.31
CA ILE A 112 2.65 -25.40 18.12
C ILE A 112 1.14 -25.14 18.10
N SER A 113 0.33 -26.19 18.12
CA SER A 113 -1.12 -26.04 18.25
C SER A 113 -1.48 -25.41 19.59
N TRP A 114 -2.33 -24.38 19.58
CA TRP A 114 -2.81 -23.74 20.81
C TRP A 114 -3.99 -24.47 21.44
N VAL A 115 -4.74 -25.21 20.62
CA VAL A 115 -5.96 -25.90 21.00
C VAL A 115 -5.91 -27.37 20.60
N GLU A 116 -6.66 -28.22 21.30
CA GLU A 116 -6.78 -29.64 20.99
C GLU A 116 -7.60 -29.87 19.72
N ASN A 117 -8.57 -29.01 19.43
CA ASN A 117 -9.43 -29.11 18.26
C ASN A 117 -8.70 -28.71 16.98
N LYS A 118 -8.38 -29.71 16.15
CA LYS A 118 -7.66 -29.52 14.89
C LYS A 118 -8.40 -28.60 13.90
N ASN A 119 -9.73 -28.58 13.91
CA ASN A 119 -10.51 -27.73 13.00
C ASN A 119 -10.41 -26.26 13.40
N VAL A 120 -10.47 -25.97 14.71
CA VAL A 120 -10.27 -24.62 15.23
C VAL A 120 -8.83 -24.15 14.96
N TRP A 121 -7.86 -25.03 15.15
CA TRP A 121 -6.46 -24.73 14.84
C TRP A 121 -6.23 -24.37 13.36
N LYS A 122 -6.90 -25.06 12.42
CA LYS A 122 -6.86 -24.69 11.00
C LYS A 122 -7.41 -23.28 10.75
N LYS A 123 -8.52 -22.90 11.42
CA LYS A 123 -9.10 -21.56 11.33
C LYS A 123 -8.17 -20.50 11.89
N ILE A 124 -7.54 -20.76 13.05
CA ILE A 124 -6.55 -19.85 13.65
C ILE A 124 -5.38 -19.60 12.70
N LYS A 125 -4.83 -20.66 12.10
CA LYS A 125 -3.76 -20.52 11.08
C LYS A 125 -4.22 -19.72 9.86
N ALA A 126 -5.47 -19.85 9.43
CA ALA A 126 -6.01 -19.07 8.32
C ALA A 126 -6.09 -17.57 8.67
N VAL A 127 -6.54 -17.25 9.90
CA VAL A 127 -6.56 -15.85 10.39
C VAL A 127 -5.15 -15.25 10.40
N TRP A 128 -4.15 -15.98 10.91
CA TRP A 128 -2.75 -15.53 10.90
C TRP A 128 -2.22 -15.33 9.48
N ARG A 129 -2.53 -16.21 8.56
CA ARG A 129 -2.11 -16.11 7.16
C ARG A 129 -2.71 -14.88 6.48
N SER A 130 -4.01 -14.63 6.71
CA SER A 130 -4.69 -13.43 6.20
C SER A 130 -4.06 -12.16 6.78
N PHE A 131 -3.85 -12.13 8.09
CA PHE A 131 -3.22 -11.01 8.79
C PHE A 131 -1.84 -10.66 8.20
N TRP A 132 -0.95 -11.65 8.03
CA TRP A 132 0.38 -11.40 7.48
C TRP A 132 0.34 -10.97 6.02
N LYS A 133 -0.63 -11.45 5.25
CA LYS A 133 -0.85 -10.98 3.87
C LYS A 133 -1.25 -9.51 3.84
N GLU A 134 -2.22 -9.12 4.64
CA GLU A 134 -2.70 -7.73 4.71
C GLU A 134 -1.63 -6.80 5.30
N TRP A 135 -0.91 -7.24 6.32
CA TRP A 135 0.22 -6.50 6.89
C TRP A 135 1.27 -6.18 5.84
N ARG A 136 1.67 -7.17 5.05
CA ARG A 136 2.63 -6.98 3.96
C ARG A 136 2.14 -5.99 2.92
N ILE A 137 0.86 -6.05 2.55
CA ILE A 137 0.27 -5.10 1.61
C ILE A 137 0.37 -3.66 2.13
N ILE A 138 0.10 -3.44 3.43
CA ILE A 138 0.23 -2.11 4.06
C ILE A 138 1.69 -1.63 4.00
N GLU A 139 2.65 -2.50 4.28
CA GLU A 139 4.08 -2.15 4.22
C GLU A 139 4.54 -1.83 2.81
N GLU A 140 4.24 -2.69 1.84
CA GLU A 140 4.59 -2.46 0.43
C GLU A 140 3.94 -1.19 -0.12
N THR A 141 2.70 -0.90 0.30
CA THR A 141 2.01 0.32 -0.12
C THR A 141 2.70 1.55 0.45
N LEU A 142 3.02 1.54 1.75
CA LEU A 142 3.76 2.63 2.39
C LEU A 142 5.12 2.85 1.73
N GLU A 143 5.88 1.79 1.48
CA GLU A 143 7.18 1.88 0.81
C GLU A 143 7.07 2.49 -0.58
N LYS A 144 6.09 2.03 -1.39
CA LYS A 144 5.84 2.56 -2.73
C LYS A 144 5.45 4.04 -2.72
N GLU A 145 4.61 4.46 -1.76
CA GLU A 145 4.19 5.86 -1.64
C GLU A 145 5.33 6.75 -1.17
N VAL A 146 6.10 6.31 -0.17
CA VAL A 146 7.29 7.03 0.31
C VAL A 146 8.34 7.12 -0.79
N PHE A 147 8.54 6.04 -1.56
CA PHE A 147 9.48 6.02 -2.67
C PHE A 147 9.09 7.03 -3.78
N LYS A 148 7.79 7.08 -4.15
CA LYS A 148 7.28 8.09 -5.10
C LYS A 148 7.52 9.52 -4.62
N LEU A 149 7.29 9.79 -3.33
CA LEU A 149 7.55 11.11 -2.76
C LEU A 149 9.04 11.46 -2.75
N ARG A 150 9.92 10.47 -2.51
CA ARG A 150 11.38 10.70 -2.45
C ARG A 150 12.04 10.90 -3.79
N ILE A 151 11.63 10.13 -4.80
CA ILE A 151 12.24 10.24 -6.14
C ILE A 151 11.85 11.55 -6.80
N GLY A 152 10.60 12.00 -6.58
CA GLY A 152 10.04 13.11 -7.35
C GLY A 152 9.87 12.71 -8.83
N ASP A 153 9.48 13.67 -9.64
CA ASP A 153 9.30 13.44 -11.07
C ASP A 153 10.60 13.70 -11.82
N GLU A 154 11.04 12.72 -12.61
CA GLU A 154 12.17 12.87 -13.54
C GLU A 154 11.68 13.64 -14.77
N LEU A 155 11.98 14.93 -14.80
CA LEU A 155 11.71 15.79 -15.94
C LEU A 155 12.99 15.96 -16.77
N GLN A 156 12.82 16.10 -18.08
CA GLN A 156 13.93 16.39 -18.99
C GLN A 156 14.66 17.69 -18.60
N PRO A 157 15.96 17.80 -18.89
CA PRO A 157 16.70 19.03 -18.65
C PRO A 157 16.01 20.25 -19.28
N GLY A 158 15.84 21.32 -18.50
CA GLY A 158 15.17 22.55 -18.97
C GLY A 158 13.66 22.60 -18.72
N ILE A 159 12.99 21.49 -18.38
CA ILE A 159 11.57 21.47 -18.04
C ILE A 159 11.42 21.65 -16.51
N LEU A 160 10.65 22.63 -16.09
CA LEU A 160 10.33 22.89 -14.67
C LEU A 160 9.04 22.20 -14.24
N LYS A 161 8.01 22.25 -15.10
CA LYS A 161 6.70 21.65 -14.88
C LYS A 161 6.17 21.03 -16.16
N LEU A 162 5.54 19.90 -16.05
CA LEU A 162 4.87 19.19 -17.14
C LEU A 162 3.46 18.81 -16.70
N ALA A 163 2.46 19.32 -17.39
CA ALA A 163 1.09 18.88 -17.22
C ALA A 163 0.70 17.91 -18.35
N LYS A 164 0.30 16.72 -17.99
CA LYS A 164 -0.28 15.74 -18.93
C LYS A 164 -1.79 15.75 -18.79
N VAL A 165 -2.47 15.98 -19.90
CA VAL A 165 -3.94 15.99 -19.94
C VAL A 165 -4.39 14.84 -20.85
N ASP A 166 -5.17 13.93 -20.29
CA ASP A 166 -5.75 12.81 -21.03
C ASP A 166 -7.15 13.21 -21.51
N ILE A 167 -7.37 13.18 -22.84
CA ILE A 167 -8.61 13.60 -23.47
C ILE A 167 -9.27 12.40 -24.16
N ALA A 168 -10.54 12.15 -23.83
CA ALA A 168 -11.36 11.17 -24.53
C ALA A 168 -12.10 11.83 -25.70
N ASN A 169 -12.01 11.23 -26.87
CA ASN A 169 -12.72 11.68 -28.06
C ASN A 169 -13.71 10.60 -28.51
N LYS A 170 -14.96 10.99 -28.76
CA LYS A 170 -15.98 10.11 -29.32
C LYS A 170 -15.91 10.14 -30.84
N ARG A 171 -15.74 8.98 -31.46
CA ARG A 171 -15.78 8.81 -32.90
C ARG A 171 -16.85 7.79 -33.28
N LYS A 172 -17.49 7.97 -34.44
CA LYS A 172 -18.35 6.93 -35.01
C LYS A 172 -17.49 5.76 -35.45
N ILE A 173 -17.86 4.55 -35.06
CA ILE A 173 -17.18 3.32 -35.46
C ILE A 173 -17.59 3.00 -36.89
N GLN A 174 -16.61 2.66 -37.70
CA GLN A 174 -16.78 2.19 -39.07
C GLN A 174 -16.33 0.72 -39.19
N VAL A 175 -16.85 0.03 -40.18
CA VAL A 175 -16.44 -1.35 -40.49
C VAL A 175 -14.96 -1.37 -40.81
N GLY A 176 -14.17 -2.20 -40.11
CA GLY A 176 -12.72 -2.27 -40.25
C GLY A 176 -11.92 -1.50 -39.20
N ASP A 177 -12.60 -0.74 -38.31
CA ASP A 177 -11.90 -0.04 -37.23
C ASP A 177 -11.35 -1.03 -36.22
N LYS A 178 -10.11 -0.78 -35.75
CA LYS A 178 -9.45 -1.59 -34.73
C LYS A 178 -10.06 -1.35 -33.36
N MET A 179 -10.79 -2.34 -32.84
CA MET A 179 -11.52 -2.24 -31.56
C MET A 179 -10.65 -2.57 -30.33
N ALA A 180 -9.58 -3.33 -30.49
CA ALA A 180 -8.68 -3.69 -29.41
C ALA A 180 -7.23 -3.70 -29.92
N ALA A 181 -6.32 -3.19 -29.09
CA ALA A 181 -4.87 -3.34 -29.31
C ALA A 181 -4.34 -4.41 -28.37
N SER A 182 -3.68 -5.44 -28.92
CA SER A 182 -2.85 -6.31 -28.09
C SER A 182 -1.63 -5.50 -27.64
N TYR A 183 -1.36 -5.50 -26.33
CA TYR A 183 -0.11 -4.95 -25.80
C TYR A 183 1.05 -5.85 -26.25
N SER A 184 1.60 -5.61 -27.42
CA SER A 184 2.96 -6.01 -27.70
C SER A 184 3.87 -4.95 -27.08
N LYS A 185 4.82 -5.36 -26.23
CA LYS A 185 5.87 -4.48 -25.73
C LYS A 185 6.46 -3.69 -26.90
N CYS A 186 6.17 -2.40 -27.00
CA CYS A 186 6.98 -1.52 -27.82
C CYS A 186 8.35 -1.46 -27.14
N VAL A 187 9.29 -2.19 -27.66
CA VAL A 187 10.72 -1.96 -27.41
C VAL A 187 10.98 -0.59 -28.01
N PRO A 188 11.43 0.42 -27.25
CA PRO A 188 11.87 1.68 -27.87
C PRO A 188 13.05 1.34 -28.78
N SER A 189 12.87 1.53 -30.06
CA SER A 189 13.99 1.51 -31.01
C SER A 189 14.93 2.64 -30.62
N SER A 190 16.10 2.28 -30.14
CA SER A 190 17.24 3.15 -29.96
C SER A 190 17.63 3.73 -31.32
N PHE A 191 17.46 5.03 -31.49
CA PHE A 191 18.26 5.88 -32.37
C PHE A 191 18.78 7.06 -31.58
#